data_460c3e7d0290152601b8e39ff033c1ba
#
_entry.id   460c3e7d0290152601b8e39ff033c1ba
#
_cell.length_a   1.000
_cell.length_b   1.000
_cell.length_c   1.000
_cell.angle_alpha   90.00
_cell.angle_beta   90.00
_cell.angle_gamma   90.00
#
_symmetry.space_group_name_H-M   'P 1'
#
loop_
_entity.id
_entity.type
_entity.pdbx_description
1 polymer ?
#
loop_
_entity_poly.entity_id
_entity_poly.type
_entity_poly.pdbx_seq_one_letter_code
_entity_poly.pdbx_strand_id
1 'polypeptide(L)'
;MDNTLSDGITFQVGTKEGGANLVTLSIPDMAATAATISYTVGFSIGAFTNAQSAITQIDAALSGVSEVRGKLGGISNRLNSTIANMDQVRVNLSASQGRIEDADFAVETGNLAKNQILQQAATAMIAQANASKNTVLTLIQ
;
A
#
# COMPACT_ATOMS: atom_id res chain seq x y z
N MET A 1 13.51 24.57 -20.32
CA MET A 1 12.98 23.91 -19.08
C MET A 1 12.54 22.53 -19.50
N ASP A 2 13.18 21.54 -18.94
CA ASP A 2 12.91 20.15 -19.25
C ASP A 2 11.51 19.79 -18.70
N ASN A 3 10.58 19.46 -19.60
CA ASN A 3 9.19 19.19 -19.23
C ASN A 3 9.02 17.71 -18.89
N THR A 4 9.59 17.29 -17.77
CA THR A 4 9.53 15.89 -17.29
C THR A 4 8.11 15.42 -16.97
N LEU A 5 7.12 16.30 -16.92
CA LEU A 5 5.72 15.96 -16.65
C LEU A 5 4.96 15.50 -17.90
N SER A 6 5.46 15.76 -19.10
CA SER A 6 4.85 15.27 -20.36
C SER A 6 5.05 13.76 -20.53
N ASP A 7 6.15 13.21 -20.04
CA ASP A 7 6.44 11.78 -20.06
C ASP A 7 5.61 10.97 -19.06
N GLY A 8 4.90 11.65 -18.16
CA GLY A 8 4.04 11.06 -17.17
C GLY A 8 4.77 10.52 -15.93
N ILE A 9 4.19 10.77 -14.77
CA ILE A 9 4.63 10.17 -13.50
C ILE A 9 3.88 8.88 -13.33
N THR A 10 4.60 7.77 -13.20
CA THR A 10 4.01 6.45 -13.02
C THR A 10 4.07 6.05 -11.55
N PHE A 11 2.92 5.75 -10.96
CA PHE A 11 2.78 5.27 -9.60
C PHE A 11 2.55 3.78 -9.61
N GLN A 12 3.35 3.01 -8.86
CA GLN A 12 3.09 1.60 -8.60
C GLN A 12 2.00 1.51 -7.52
N VAL A 13 0.84 0.95 -7.86
CA VAL A 13 -0.33 0.82 -6.97
C VAL A 13 -0.66 -0.63 -6.62
N GLY A 14 0.14 -1.58 -7.06
CA GLY A 14 -0.06 -3.00 -6.78
C GLY A 14 1.25 -3.71 -6.52
N THR A 15 1.14 -4.96 -6.02
CA THR A 15 2.29 -5.78 -5.59
C THR A 15 2.97 -6.54 -6.73
N LYS A 16 2.38 -6.56 -7.91
CA LYS A 16 2.91 -7.29 -9.08
C LYS A 16 3.37 -6.33 -10.15
N GLU A 17 4.40 -6.71 -10.89
CA GLU A 17 4.78 -6.06 -12.13
C GLU A 17 3.65 -6.22 -13.17
N GLY A 18 3.38 -5.15 -13.91
CA GLY A 18 2.40 -5.14 -14.99
C GLY A 18 1.58 -3.85 -15.04
N GLY A 19 1.13 -3.49 -16.23
CA GLY A 19 0.42 -2.23 -16.49
C GLY A 19 -0.87 -2.03 -15.70
N ALA A 20 -1.51 -3.11 -15.24
CA ALA A 20 -2.70 -3.05 -14.39
C ALA A 20 -2.41 -2.49 -12.98
N ASN A 21 -1.17 -2.61 -12.52
CA ASN A 21 -0.70 -2.15 -11.21
C ASN A 21 -0.02 -0.78 -11.27
N LEU A 22 -0.04 -0.14 -12.43
CA LEU A 22 0.56 1.17 -12.67
C LEU A 22 -0.54 2.19 -12.93
N VAL A 23 -0.42 3.35 -12.29
CA VAL A 23 -1.24 4.53 -12.59
C VAL A 23 -0.30 5.60 -13.12
N THR A 24 -0.41 5.90 -14.39
CA THR A 24 0.37 6.96 -15.02
C THR A 24 -0.40 8.26 -15.00
N LEU A 25 0.19 9.27 -14.38
CA LEU A 25 -0.27 10.64 -14.41
C LEU A 25 0.54 11.40 -15.47
N SER A 26 -0.09 11.68 -16.59
CA SER A 26 0.49 12.54 -17.63
C SER A 26 -0.22 13.88 -17.60
N ILE A 27 0.55 14.96 -17.45
CA ILE A 27 0.07 16.32 -17.56
C ILE A 27 0.67 16.86 -18.86
N PRO A 28 -0.14 17.10 -19.90
CA PRO A 28 0.37 17.64 -21.14
C PRO A 28 0.95 19.02 -20.91
N ASP A 29 1.94 19.36 -21.73
CA ASP A 29 2.54 20.68 -21.70
C ASP A 29 1.49 21.76 -21.99
N MET A 30 1.34 22.67 -21.06
CA MET A 30 0.41 23.81 -21.17
C MET A 30 1.10 25.05 -21.74
N ALA A 31 2.32 24.89 -22.27
CA ALA A 31 2.99 26.00 -22.97
C ALA A 31 2.21 26.40 -24.23
N ALA A 32 2.31 27.68 -24.57
CA ALA A 32 1.56 28.28 -25.66
C ALA A 32 1.77 27.64 -27.05
N THR A 33 2.79 26.81 -27.20
CA THR A 33 3.13 26.10 -28.45
C THR A 33 2.74 24.61 -28.42
N ALA A 34 2.20 24.10 -27.31
CA ALA A 34 1.87 22.70 -27.20
C ALA A 34 0.58 22.36 -27.96
N ALA A 35 0.61 21.24 -28.67
CA ALA A 35 -0.51 20.80 -29.49
C ALA A 35 -1.82 20.49 -28.69
N THR A 36 -1.73 20.39 -27.38
CA THR A 36 -2.86 20.08 -26.51
C THR A 36 -3.66 21.32 -26.09
N ILE A 37 -3.00 22.47 -25.99
CA ILE A 37 -3.63 23.78 -25.78
C ILE A 37 -3.15 24.66 -26.90
N SER A 38 -3.78 24.52 -28.06
CA SER A 38 -3.42 25.25 -29.26
C SER A 38 -3.89 26.69 -29.14
N TYR A 39 -3.06 27.55 -28.56
CA TYR A 39 -3.22 29.00 -28.76
C TYR A 39 -1.93 29.60 -29.27
N THR A 40 -2.06 30.50 -30.19
CA THR A 40 -0.91 31.24 -30.77
C THR A 40 -0.63 32.47 -29.94
N VAL A 41 0.59 32.61 -29.44
CA VAL A 41 1.01 33.83 -28.73
C VAL A 41 1.06 34.99 -29.75
N GLY A 42 0.29 36.01 -29.49
CA GLY A 42 0.25 37.21 -30.35
C GLY A 42 -1.14 37.54 -30.85
N PHE A 43 -2.11 37.58 -29.93
CA PHE A 43 -3.44 38.09 -30.28
C PHE A 43 -3.36 39.55 -30.71
N SER A 44 -3.67 39.81 -31.99
CA SER A 44 -3.95 41.15 -32.47
C SER A 44 -5.46 41.30 -32.56
N ILE A 45 -6.05 42.11 -31.72
CA ILE A 45 -7.48 42.40 -31.70
C ILE A 45 -7.82 43.67 -32.51
N GLY A 46 -6.85 44.15 -33.34
CA GLY A 46 -7.01 45.37 -34.12
C GLY A 46 -8.01 45.26 -35.30
N ALA A 47 -8.47 44.05 -35.61
CA ALA A 47 -9.50 43.79 -36.63
C ALA A 47 -10.54 42.83 -36.13
N PHE A 48 -11.78 42.95 -36.60
CA PHE A 48 -12.89 42.10 -36.20
C PHE A 48 -12.62 40.57 -36.42
N THR A 49 -12.02 40.25 -37.55
CA THR A 49 -11.61 38.87 -37.89
C THR A 49 -10.57 38.30 -36.92
N ASN A 50 -9.64 39.12 -36.44
CA ASN A 50 -8.62 38.73 -35.48
C ASN A 50 -9.23 38.49 -34.07
N ALA A 51 -10.18 39.33 -33.67
CA ALA A 51 -10.92 39.18 -32.44
C ALA A 51 -11.74 37.86 -32.44
N GLN A 52 -12.36 37.53 -33.56
CA GLN A 52 -13.12 36.27 -33.70
C GLN A 52 -12.23 35.03 -33.64
N SER A 53 -11.05 35.10 -34.27
CA SER A 53 -10.03 34.04 -34.18
C SER A 53 -9.50 33.87 -32.75
N ALA A 54 -9.31 34.97 -32.02
CA ALA A 54 -8.88 34.96 -30.63
C ALA A 54 -9.91 34.22 -29.72
N ILE A 55 -11.19 34.51 -29.91
CA ILE A 55 -12.27 33.83 -29.16
C ILE A 55 -12.22 32.33 -29.42
N THR A 56 -12.14 31.91 -30.69
CA THR A 56 -12.07 30.48 -31.04
C THR A 56 -10.87 29.78 -30.42
N GLN A 57 -9.72 30.44 -30.37
CA GLN A 57 -8.51 29.88 -29.73
C GLN A 57 -8.66 29.78 -28.20
N ILE A 58 -9.29 30.77 -27.56
CA ILE A 58 -9.57 30.73 -26.12
C ILE A 58 -10.54 29.59 -25.80
N ASP A 59 -11.60 29.40 -26.59
CA ASP A 59 -12.54 28.34 -26.43
C ASP A 59 -11.86 26.94 -26.56
N ALA A 60 -10.96 26.79 -27.53
CA ALA A 60 -10.16 25.58 -27.69
C ALA A 60 -9.24 25.36 -26.51
N ALA A 61 -8.58 26.36 -25.98
CA ALA A 61 -7.74 26.28 -24.80
C ALA A 61 -8.53 25.91 -23.55
N LEU A 62 -9.71 26.50 -23.35
CA LEU A 62 -10.62 26.14 -22.24
C LEU A 62 -11.10 24.70 -22.31
N SER A 63 -11.39 24.24 -23.53
CA SER A 63 -11.74 22.84 -23.78
C SER A 63 -10.60 21.90 -23.41
N GLY A 64 -9.36 22.22 -23.82
CA GLY A 64 -8.17 21.45 -23.45
C GLY A 64 -7.92 21.40 -21.94
N VAL A 65 -8.04 22.53 -21.26
CA VAL A 65 -7.92 22.59 -19.79
C VAL A 65 -9.01 21.74 -19.12
N SER A 66 -10.24 21.80 -19.63
CA SER A 66 -11.35 21.00 -19.09
C SER A 66 -11.11 19.51 -19.27
N GLU A 67 -10.56 19.08 -20.40
CA GLU A 67 -10.19 17.69 -20.65
C GLU A 67 -9.10 17.21 -19.67
N VAL A 68 -8.04 18.02 -19.49
CA VAL A 68 -6.96 17.69 -18.53
C VAL A 68 -7.52 17.58 -17.11
N ARG A 69 -8.36 18.50 -16.69
CA ARG A 69 -9.03 18.44 -15.39
C ARG A 69 -9.89 17.19 -15.23
N GLY A 70 -10.61 16.80 -16.28
CA GLY A 70 -11.39 15.56 -16.28
C GLY A 70 -10.52 14.32 -16.10
N LYS A 71 -9.40 14.23 -16.81
CA LYS A 71 -8.41 13.16 -16.67
C LYS A 71 -7.83 13.09 -15.25
N LEU A 72 -7.44 14.25 -14.69
CA LEU A 72 -6.94 14.33 -13.31
C LEU A 72 -7.98 13.88 -12.29
N GLY A 73 -9.24 14.29 -12.47
CA GLY A 73 -10.35 13.83 -11.64
C GLY A 73 -10.54 12.32 -11.70
N GLY A 74 -10.47 11.74 -12.89
CA GLY A 74 -10.52 10.29 -13.10
C GLY A 74 -9.38 9.54 -12.39
N ILE A 75 -8.15 10.04 -12.51
CA ILE A 75 -6.97 9.47 -11.84
C ILE A 75 -7.11 9.59 -10.32
N SER A 76 -7.56 10.74 -9.81
CA SER A 76 -7.80 10.93 -8.38
C SER A 76 -8.81 9.92 -7.82
N ASN A 77 -9.93 9.72 -8.51
CA ASN A 77 -10.91 8.72 -8.12
C ASN A 77 -10.36 7.30 -8.14
N ARG A 78 -9.56 6.96 -9.17
CA ARG A 78 -8.90 5.65 -9.27
C ARG A 78 -7.90 5.43 -8.13
N LEU A 79 -7.11 6.43 -7.78
CA LEU A 79 -6.17 6.35 -6.66
C LEU A 79 -6.91 6.18 -5.33
N ASN A 80 -7.98 6.91 -5.09
CA ASN A 80 -8.80 6.78 -3.89
C ASN A 80 -9.39 5.36 -3.75
N SER A 81 -9.91 4.80 -4.84
CA SER A 81 -10.43 3.42 -4.86
C SER A 81 -9.31 2.39 -4.59
N THR A 82 -8.12 2.64 -5.12
CA THR A 82 -6.96 1.78 -4.90
C THR A 82 -6.50 1.82 -3.44
N ILE A 83 -6.44 3.01 -2.83
CA ILE A 83 -6.10 3.19 -1.41
C ILE A 83 -7.10 2.43 -0.53
N ALA A 84 -8.40 2.58 -0.77
CA ALA A 84 -9.43 1.86 -0.02
C ALA A 84 -9.28 0.33 -0.14
N ASN A 85 -8.95 -0.17 -1.33
CA ASN A 85 -8.69 -1.60 -1.53
C ASN A 85 -7.43 -2.06 -0.79
N MET A 86 -6.34 -1.29 -0.87
CA MET A 86 -5.11 -1.61 -0.14
C MET A 86 -5.29 -1.61 1.38
N ASP A 87 -6.09 -0.70 1.92
CA ASP A 87 -6.44 -0.69 3.34
C ASP A 87 -7.18 -1.96 3.74
N GLN A 88 -8.12 -2.43 2.92
CA GLN A 88 -8.81 -3.70 3.17
C GLN A 88 -7.85 -4.90 3.13
N VAL A 89 -6.94 -4.93 2.15
CA VAL A 89 -5.89 -5.97 2.07
C VAL A 89 -5.00 -5.94 3.32
N ARG A 90 -4.60 -4.75 3.77
CA ARG A 90 -3.79 -4.57 4.99
C ARG A 90 -4.49 -5.11 6.23
N VAL A 91 -5.77 -4.81 6.40
CA VAL A 91 -6.57 -5.34 7.53
C VAL A 91 -6.66 -6.86 7.48
N ASN A 92 -6.93 -7.43 6.32
CA ASN A 92 -7.00 -8.88 6.14
C ASN A 92 -5.66 -9.57 6.40
N LEU A 93 -4.56 -8.95 5.96
CA LEU A 93 -3.21 -9.46 6.18
C LEU A 93 -2.84 -9.41 7.67
N SER A 94 -3.14 -8.31 8.36
CA SER A 94 -2.92 -8.18 9.80
C SER A 94 -3.73 -9.19 10.60
N ALA A 95 -5.00 -9.42 10.23
CA ALA A 95 -5.83 -10.46 10.85
C ALA A 95 -5.30 -11.88 10.59
N SER A 96 -4.72 -12.12 9.43
CA SER A 96 -4.10 -13.41 9.10
C SER A 96 -2.81 -13.63 9.87
N GLN A 97 -1.99 -12.59 10.00
CA GLN A 97 -0.78 -12.60 10.81
C GLN A 97 -1.10 -12.88 12.28
N GLY A 98 -2.09 -12.18 12.86
CA GLY A 98 -2.53 -12.43 14.24
C GLY A 98 -2.97 -13.87 14.46
N ARG A 99 -3.70 -14.49 13.52
CA ARG A 99 -4.09 -15.90 13.63
C ARG A 99 -2.90 -16.87 13.65
N ILE A 100 -1.84 -16.57 12.93
CA ILE A 100 -0.62 -17.38 12.91
C ILE A 100 0.13 -17.19 14.22
N GLU A 101 0.30 -15.97 14.69
CA GLU A 101 0.98 -15.67 15.96
C GLU A 101 0.23 -16.24 17.16
N ASP A 102 -1.10 -16.13 17.21
CA ASP A 102 -1.92 -16.69 18.28
C ASP A 102 -1.88 -18.22 18.31
N ALA A 103 -1.82 -18.90 17.16
CA ALA A 103 -1.66 -20.33 17.07
C ALA A 103 -0.29 -20.78 17.60
N ASP A 104 0.78 -20.10 17.24
CA ASP A 104 2.13 -20.39 17.73
C ASP A 104 2.24 -20.14 19.24
N PHE A 105 1.61 -19.10 19.77
CA PHE A 105 1.57 -18.82 21.19
C PHE A 105 0.84 -19.92 21.98
N ALA A 106 -0.25 -20.46 21.48
CA ALA A 106 -0.97 -21.56 22.11
C ALA A 106 -0.15 -22.85 22.17
N VAL A 107 0.58 -23.16 21.11
CA VAL A 107 1.52 -24.30 21.06
C VAL A 107 2.66 -24.11 22.05
N GLU A 108 3.25 -22.92 22.12
CA GLU A 108 4.38 -22.63 23.00
C GLU A 108 3.97 -22.66 24.48
N THR A 109 2.81 -22.10 24.84
CA THR A 109 2.28 -22.19 26.20
C THR A 109 1.95 -23.61 26.59
N GLY A 110 1.45 -24.44 25.69
CA GLY A 110 1.25 -25.86 25.91
C GLY A 110 2.56 -26.63 26.18
N ASN A 111 3.59 -26.33 25.41
CA ASN A 111 4.93 -26.88 25.59
C ASN A 111 5.57 -26.44 26.93
N LEU A 112 5.38 -25.17 27.28
CA LEU A 112 5.84 -24.64 28.58
C LEU A 112 5.17 -25.37 29.75
N ALA A 113 3.86 -25.48 29.73
CA ALA A 113 3.10 -26.21 30.76
C ALA A 113 3.55 -27.69 30.89
N LYS A 114 3.71 -28.36 29.75
CA LYS A 114 4.23 -29.73 29.70
C LYS A 114 5.61 -29.84 30.34
N ASN A 115 6.52 -28.96 29.99
CA ASN A 115 7.89 -28.95 30.52
C ASN A 115 7.89 -28.69 32.05
N GLN A 116 7.06 -27.76 32.51
CA GLN A 116 6.90 -27.51 33.96
C GLN A 116 6.37 -28.74 34.73
N ILE A 117 5.35 -29.42 34.19
CA ILE A 117 4.82 -30.65 34.80
C ILE A 117 5.88 -31.76 34.84
N LEU A 118 6.61 -31.94 33.74
CA LEU A 118 7.70 -32.93 33.69
C LEU A 118 8.81 -32.62 34.70
N GLN A 119 9.16 -31.36 34.88
CA GLN A 119 10.17 -30.94 35.87
C GLN A 119 9.68 -31.23 37.31
N GLN A 120 8.42 -30.91 37.62
CA GLN A 120 7.82 -31.21 38.92
C GLN A 120 7.73 -32.72 39.20
N ALA A 121 7.31 -33.48 38.19
CA ALA A 121 7.24 -34.95 38.31
C ALA A 121 8.66 -35.53 38.49
N ALA A 122 9.64 -35.11 37.75
CA ALA A 122 11.03 -35.56 37.88
C ALA A 122 11.60 -35.28 39.28
N THR A 123 11.38 -34.07 39.80
CA THR A 123 11.84 -33.72 41.15
C THR A 123 11.14 -34.55 42.22
N ALA A 124 9.83 -34.79 42.09
CA ALA A 124 9.09 -35.66 43.01
C ALA A 124 9.56 -37.12 42.96
N MET A 125 9.85 -37.64 41.77
CA MET A 125 10.38 -38.98 41.58
C MET A 125 11.78 -39.15 42.18
N ILE A 126 12.66 -38.14 42.02
CA ILE A 126 13.99 -38.14 42.64
C ILE A 126 13.88 -38.11 44.19
N ALA A 127 12.98 -37.27 44.73
CA ALA A 127 12.72 -37.24 46.16
C ALA A 127 12.22 -38.58 46.69
N GLN A 128 11.30 -39.22 45.98
CA GLN A 128 10.78 -40.54 46.34
C GLN A 128 11.86 -41.63 46.25
N ALA A 129 12.71 -41.60 45.21
CA ALA A 129 13.84 -42.54 45.08
C ALA A 129 14.84 -42.41 46.24
N ASN A 130 15.13 -41.19 46.66
CA ASN A 130 16.02 -40.93 47.81
C ASN A 130 15.39 -41.38 49.13
N ALA A 131 14.08 -41.16 49.32
CA ALA A 131 13.36 -41.64 50.47
C ALA A 131 13.37 -43.19 50.57
N SER A 132 13.17 -43.87 49.43
CA SER A 132 13.22 -45.34 49.33
C SER A 132 14.61 -45.90 49.73
N LYS A 133 15.73 -45.23 49.31
CA LYS A 133 17.08 -45.61 49.72
C LYS A 133 17.27 -45.48 51.23
N ASN A 134 16.75 -44.43 51.83
CA ASN A 134 16.86 -44.23 53.29
C ASN A 134 16.08 -45.31 54.08
N THR A 135 14.90 -45.74 53.56
CA THR A 135 14.12 -46.82 54.20
C THR A 135 14.87 -48.17 54.15
N VAL A 136 15.53 -48.46 53.04
CA VAL A 136 16.38 -49.66 52.93
C VAL A 136 17.56 -49.60 53.92
N LEU A 137 18.18 -48.44 54.09
CA LEU A 137 19.30 -48.26 55.03
C LEU A 137 18.87 -48.49 56.48
N THR A 138 17.67 -48.07 56.88
CA THR A 138 17.10 -48.27 58.24
C THR A 138 16.67 -49.68 58.47
N LEU A 139 16.47 -50.55 57.48
CA LEU A 139 16.15 -51.97 57.63
C LEU A 139 17.37 -52.85 57.74
N ILE A 140 18.57 -52.34 57.46
CA ILE A 140 19.87 -53.03 57.52
C ILE A 140 20.63 -52.69 58.81
N GLN A 141 20.23 -51.63 59.54
CA GLN A 141 20.71 -51.32 60.88
C GLN A 141 19.84 -51.96 61.96
#